data_f85b7bdd3e57b86c49c030c0b52a61cf
#
_entry.id   f85b7bdd3e57b86c49c030c0b52a61cf
#
_cell.length_a   1.000
_cell.length_b   1.000
_cell.length_c   1.000
_cell.angle_alpha   90.00
_cell.angle_beta   90.00
_cell.angle_gamma   90.00
#
_symmetry.space_group_name_H-M   'P 1'
#
loop_
_entity.id
_entity.type
_entity.pdbx_description
1 polymer ?
#
loop_
_entity_poly.entity_id
_entity_poly.type
_entity_poly.pdbx_seq_one_letter_code
_entity_poly.pdbx_strand_id
1 'polypeptide(L)'
;MTVVFMPLVAAMIAERISVPLGLWLLPVLVAVGIGSVLQWHLSEQRGAGDLRFYAAVQLYALLALLTALLLPPRYTEGSYLLVVAGLYVIAKLCEAADRQIFSLGHVVSGHTLKHLAAGAAGLCILQMLRRRQPVLE
;
A
#
# COMPACT_ATOMS: atom_id res chain seq x y z
N MET A 1 2.13 2.98 6.13
CA MET A 1 1.74 2.42 4.81
C MET A 1 1.06 1.05 4.93
N THR A 2 1.62 0.08 5.65
CA THR A 2 1.08 -1.30 5.77
C THR A 2 -0.39 -1.33 6.21
N VAL A 3 -0.77 -0.51 7.19
CA VAL A 3 -2.15 -0.43 7.70
C VAL A 3 -3.15 -0.01 6.62
N VAL A 4 -2.72 0.74 5.60
CA VAL A 4 -3.58 1.16 4.46
C VAL A 4 -3.61 0.10 3.36
N PHE A 5 -2.48 -0.57 3.11
CA PHE A 5 -2.40 -1.59 2.06
C PHE A 5 -3.18 -2.86 2.38
N MET A 6 -3.22 -3.28 3.65
CA MET A 6 -3.93 -4.50 4.04
C MET A 6 -5.44 -4.43 3.81
N PRO A 7 -6.17 -3.38 4.19
CA PRO A 7 -7.57 -3.19 3.79
C PRO A 7 -7.77 -3.15 2.28
N LEU A 8 -6.84 -2.56 1.53
CA LEU A 8 -6.93 -2.51 0.07
C LEU A 8 -6.82 -3.92 -0.54
N VAL A 9 -5.93 -4.78 -0.01
CA VAL A 9 -5.87 -6.20 -0.42
C VAL A 9 -7.19 -6.91 -0.13
N ALA A 10 -7.77 -6.73 1.07
CA ALA A 10 -9.07 -7.30 1.39
C ALA A 10 -10.19 -6.82 0.44
N ALA A 11 -10.19 -5.52 0.12
CA ALA A 11 -11.15 -4.94 -0.82
C ALA A 11 -10.98 -5.53 -2.24
N MET A 12 -9.74 -5.73 -2.70
CA MET A 12 -9.46 -6.36 -3.99
C MET A 12 -9.90 -7.83 -4.02
N ILE A 13 -9.69 -8.57 -2.94
CA ILE A 13 -10.18 -9.95 -2.82
C ILE A 13 -11.72 -9.97 -2.86
N ALA A 14 -12.37 -9.06 -2.14
CA ALA A 14 -13.83 -8.92 -2.15
C ALA A 14 -14.35 -8.62 -3.55
N GLU A 15 -13.69 -7.73 -4.28
CA GLU A 15 -14.09 -7.31 -5.62
C GLU A 15 -13.83 -8.37 -6.68
N ARG A 16 -12.64 -8.99 -6.68
CA ARG A 16 -12.18 -9.84 -7.79
C ARG A 16 -12.42 -11.33 -7.58
N ILE A 17 -12.57 -11.77 -6.34
CA ILE A 17 -12.69 -13.18 -6.00
C ILE A 17 -14.05 -13.44 -5.34
N SER A 18 -14.23 -12.96 -4.10
CA SER A 18 -15.43 -13.24 -3.31
C SER A 18 -15.64 -12.21 -2.22
N VAL A 19 -16.84 -11.58 -2.20
CA VAL A 19 -17.20 -10.59 -1.19
C VAL A 19 -17.10 -11.17 0.24
N PRO A 20 -17.68 -12.34 0.55
CA PRO A 20 -17.55 -12.92 1.89
C PRO A 20 -16.10 -13.15 2.30
N LEU A 21 -15.27 -13.68 1.39
CA LEU A 21 -13.86 -13.93 1.67
C LEU A 21 -13.09 -12.63 1.99
N GLY A 22 -13.29 -11.58 1.21
CA GLY A 22 -12.65 -10.28 1.46
C GLY A 22 -13.08 -9.67 2.79
N LEU A 23 -14.35 -9.77 3.15
CA LEU A 23 -14.86 -9.28 4.44
C LEU A 23 -14.30 -10.07 5.62
N TRP A 24 -14.19 -11.39 5.52
CA TRP A 24 -13.58 -12.24 6.55
C TRP A 24 -12.09 -12.00 6.72
N LEU A 25 -11.37 -11.77 5.62
CA LEU A 25 -9.94 -11.48 5.64
C LEU A 25 -9.62 -10.06 6.13
N LEU A 26 -10.54 -9.11 6.01
CA LEU A 26 -10.31 -7.72 6.40
C LEU A 26 -9.75 -7.56 7.83
N PRO A 27 -10.40 -8.08 8.89
CA PRO A 27 -9.88 -7.92 10.25
C PRO A 27 -8.52 -8.62 10.44
N VAL A 28 -8.31 -9.78 9.80
CA VAL A 28 -7.05 -10.53 9.88
C VAL A 28 -5.92 -9.72 9.22
N LEU A 29 -6.14 -9.21 8.02
CA LEU A 29 -5.14 -8.42 7.29
C LEU A 29 -4.83 -7.10 8.00
N VAL A 30 -5.83 -6.43 8.57
CA VAL A 30 -5.63 -5.23 9.40
C VAL A 30 -4.78 -5.57 10.63
N ALA A 31 -5.09 -6.66 11.33
CA ALA A 31 -4.31 -7.11 12.49
C ALA A 31 -2.86 -7.44 12.12
N VAL A 32 -2.61 -8.10 10.98
CA VAL A 32 -1.26 -8.36 10.46
C VAL A 32 -0.54 -7.05 10.13
N GLY A 33 -1.22 -6.09 9.49
CA GLY A 33 -0.65 -4.79 9.19
C GLY A 33 -0.23 -4.02 10.44
N ILE A 34 -1.10 -3.95 11.45
CA ILE A 34 -0.81 -3.31 12.74
C ILE A 34 0.30 -4.07 13.46
N GLY A 35 0.22 -5.40 13.53
CA GLY A 35 1.22 -6.24 14.18
C GLY A 35 2.61 -6.07 13.59
N SER A 36 2.73 -5.90 12.27
CA SER A 36 4.02 -5.66 11.61
C SER A 36 4.67 -4.34 12.04
N VAL A 37 3.85 -3.29 12.23
CA VAL A 37 4.34 -1.97 12.69
C VAL A 37 4.73 -2.04 14.17
N LEU A 38 3.92 -2.69 15.00
CA LEU A 38 4.21 -2.86 16.42
C LEU A 38 5.48 -3.69 16.65
N GLN A 39 5.64 -4.79 15.91
CA GLN A 39 6.82 -5.63 15.99
C GLN A 39 8.09 -4.85 15.60
N TRP A 40 8.03 -4.09 14.50
CA TRP A 40 9.13 -3.22 14.13
C TRP A 40 9.45 -2.19 15.23
N HIS A 41 8.44 -1.48 15.74
CA HIS A 41 8.61 -0.48 16.80
C HIS A 41 9.25 -1.07 18.08
N LEU A 42 8.77 -2.23 18.53
CA LEU A 42 9.34 -2.93 19.69
C LEU A 42 10.77 -3.42 19.43
N SER A 43 11.06 -3.84 18.21
CA SER A 43 12.41 -4.23 17.78
C SER A 43 13.38 -3.04 17.81
N GLU A 44 12.92 -1.87 17.35
CA GLU A 44 13.66 -0.61 17.38
C GLU A 44 14.03 -0.21 18.82
N GLN A 45 13.04 -0.26 19.73
CA GLN A 45 13.25 0.05 21.15
C GLN A 45 14.29 -0.89 21.83
N ARG A 46 14.43 -2.11 21.33
CA ARG A 46 15.43 -3.09 21.81
C ARG A 46 16.79 -2.94 21.12
N GLY A 47 16.95 -1.96 20.24
CA GLY A 47 18.19 -1.75 19.47
C GLY A 47 18.43 -2.74 18.34
N ALA A 48 17.49 -3.65 18.06
CA ALA A 48 17.63 -4.64 16.99
C ALA A 48 17.21 -4.12 15.60
N GLY A 49 16.27 -3.16 15.53
CA GLY A 49 15.84 -2.51 14.28
C GLY A 49 15.34 -3.48 13.19
N ASP A 50 14.70 -4.60 13.56
CA ASP A 50 14.31 -5.65 12.62
C ASP A 50 13.12 -5.23 11.75
N LEU A 51 13.40 -4.93 10.49
CA LEU A 51 12.42 -4.53 9.48
C LEU A 51 11.87 -5.71 8.64
N ARG A 52 12.39 -6.92 8.83
CA ARG A 52 12.10 -8.07 7.93
C ARG A 52 10.61 -8.37 7.85
N PHE A 53 9.93 -8.49 8.98
CA PHE A 53 8.49 -8.77 8.99
C PHE A 53 7.67 -7.63 8.39
N TYR A 54 7.99 -6.37 8.75
CA TYR A 54 7.35 -5.19 8.17
C TYR A 54 7.52 -5.12 6.65
N ALA A 55 8.74 -5.36 6.15
CA ALA A 55 9.03 -5.37 4.72
C ALA A 55 8.34 -6.53 3.99
N ALA A 56 8.31 -7.72 4.60
CA ALA A 56 7.63 -8.89 4.05
C ALA A 56 6.12 -8.64 3.88
N VAL A 57 5.47 -8.03 4.89
CA VAL A 57 4.04 -7.68 4.81
C VAL A 57 3.76 -6.66 3.71
N GLN A 58 4.65 -5.66 3.51
CA GLN A 58 4.51 -4.69 2.43
C GLN A 58 4.68 -5.33 1.05
N LEU A 59 5.69 -6.19 0.89
CA LEU A 59 5.92 -6.90 -0.36
C LEU A 59 4.75 -7.82 -0.69
N TYR A 60 4.26 -8.57 0.28
CA TYR A 60 3.07 -9.41 0.12
C TYR A 60 1.86 -8.60 -0.35
N ALA A 61 1.58 -7.46 0.30
CA ALA A 61 0.46 -6.60 -0.07
C ALA A 61 0.59 -6.08 -1.51
N LEU A 62 1.79 -5.65 -1.91
CA LEU A 62 2.04 -5.20 -3.28
C LEU A 62 1.84 -6.32 -4.29
N LEU A 63 2.41 -7.50 -4.04
CA LEU A 63 2.26 -8.66 -4.92
C LEU A 63 0.81 -9.11 -5.01
N ALA A 64 0.08 -9.14 -3.89
CA ALA A 64 -1.35 -9.49 -3.88
C ALA A 64 -2.18 -8.50 -4.71
N LEU A 65 -1.91 -7.20 -4.61
CA LEU A 65 -2.58 -6.18 -5.43
C LEU A 65 -2.27 -6.34 -6.92
N LEU A 66 -1.00 -6.55 -7.28
CA LEU A 66 -0.58 -6.75 -8.67
C LEU A 66 -1.20 -8.04 -9.24
N THR A 67 -1.20 -9.14 -8.47
CA THR A 67 -1.83 -10.40 -8.88
C THR A 67 -3.34 -10.24 -9.06
N ALA A 68 -4.00 -9.50 -8.16
CA ALA A 68 -5.43 -9.24 -8.28
C ALA A 68 -5.78 -8.45 -9.56
N LEU A 69 -4.88 -7.62 -10.08
CA LEU A 69 -5.07 -6.91 -11.36
C LEU A 69 -5.12 -7.85 -12.57
N LEU A 70 -4.58 -9.07 -12.46
CA LEU A 70 -4.67 -10.09 -13.53
C LEU A 70 -6.05 -10.77 -13.59
N LEU A 71 -6.86 -10.61 -12.55
CA LEU A 71 -8.21 -11.17 -12.50
C LEU A 71 -9.21 -10.22 -13.17
N PRO A 72 -10.30 -10.74 -13.77
CA PRO A 72 -11.30 -9.92 -14.45
C PRO A 72 -11.92 -8.88 -13.49
N PRO A 73 -12.03 -7.61 -13.92
CA PRO A 73 -12.58 -6.56 -13.10
C PRO A 73 -14.12 -6.64 -13.05
N ARG A 74 -14.70 -6.41 -11.87
CA ARG A 74 -16.14 -6.17 -11.71
C ARG A 74 -16.52 -4.70 -11.83
N TYR A 75 -15.53 -3.80 -11.76
CA TYR A 75 -15.70 -2.36 -11.87
C TYR A 75 -14.66 -1.77 -12.82
N THR A 76 -15.02 -0.66 -13.44
CA THR A 76 -14.13 0.13 -14.28
C THR A 76 -13.02 0.82 -13.45
N GLU A 77 -12.11 1.53 -14.11
CA GLU A 77 -11.08 2.37 -13.48
C GLU A 77 -9.99 1.59 -12.72
N GLY A 78 -9.82 0.29 -12.98
CA GLY A 78 -8.78 -0.53 -12.35
C GLY A 78 -7.34 -0.05 -12.62
N SER A 79 -7.12 0.74 -13.67
CA SER A 79 -5.82 1.35 -14.01
C SER A 79 -5.28 2.29 -12.94
N TYR A 80 -6.13 2.91 -12.13
CA TYR A 80 -5.71 3.71 -10.98
C TYR A 80 -4.84 2.93 -9.99
N LEU A 81 -5.05 1.62 -9.86
CA LEU A 81 -4.24 0.76 -8.97
C LEU A 81 -2.80 0.63 -9.47
N LEU A 82 -2.56 0.70 -10.78
CA LEU A 82 -1.19 0.75 -11.33
C LEU A 82 -0.52 2.08 -10.98
N VAL A 83 -1.26 3.19 -11.03
CA VAL A 83 -0.75 4.50 -10.60
C VAL A 83 -0.40 4.47 -9.11
N VAL A 84 -1.26 3.88 -8.27
CA VAL A 84 -1.01 3.70 -6.83
C VAL A 84 0.23 2.86 -6.58
N ALA A 85 0.40 1.75 -7.31
CA ALA A 85 1.59 0.92 -7.22
C ALA A 85 2.86 1.68 -7.63
N GLY A 86 2.80 2.46 -8.72
CA GLY A 86 3.90 3.32 -9.16
C GLY A 86 4.27 4.38 -8.11
N LEU A 87 3.29 5.06 -7.53
CA LEU A 87 3.50 6.02 -6.45
C LEU A 87 4.10 5.37 -5.20
N TYR A 88 3.73 4.11 -4.90
CA TYR A 88 4.35 3.36 -3.82
C TYR A 88 5.83 3.09 -4.09
N VAL A 89 6.18 2.66 -5.32
CA VAL A 89 7.59 2.46 -5.70
C VAL A 89 8.37 3.77 -5.60
N ILE A 90 7.83 4.88 -6.11
CA ILE A 90 8.44 6.21 -5.98
C ILE A 90 8.65 6.57 -4.51
N ALA A 91 7.65 6.35 -3.65
CA ALA A 91 7.76 6.60 -2.22
C ALA A 91 8.92 5.79 -1.58
N LYS A 92 9.09 4.53 -1.99
CA LYS A 92 10.20 3.69 -1.51
C LYS A 92 11.55 4.13 -2.01
N LEU A 93 11.66 4.57 -3.24
CA LEU A 93 12.89 5.14 -3.79
C LEU A 93 13.26 6.45 -3.08
N CYS A 94 12.31 7.33 -2.83
CA CYS A 94 12.53 8.55 -2.06
C CYS A 94 12.98 8.25 -0.61
N GLU A 95 12.39 7.23 0.03
CA GLU A 95 12.78 6.78 1.37
C GLU A 95 14.23 6.25 1.38
N ALA A 96 14.59 5.43 0.40
CA ALA A 96 15.93 4.88 0.27
C ALA A 96 16.99 5.96 -0.04
N ALA A 97 16.61 6.98 -0.80
CA ALA A 97 17.49 8.11 -1.19
C ALA A 97 17.35 9.34 -0.27
N ASP A 98 16.82 9.19 0.95
CA ASP A 98 16.49 10.31 1.84
C ASP A 98 17.67 11.26 2.08
N ARG A 99 18.84 10.73 2.43
CA ARG A 99 20.05 11.51 2.69
C ARG A 99 20.56 12.23 1.45
N GLN A 100 20.54 11.55 0.30
CA GLN A 100 20.99 12.11 -0.98
C GLN A 100 20.09 13.27 -1.41
N ILE A 101 18.77 13.09 -1.29
CA ILE A 101 17.79 14.13 -1.63
C ILE A 101 17.97 15.34 -0.71
N PHE A 102 18.11 15.13 0.58
CA PHE A 102 18.30 16.21 1.53
C PHE A 102 19.61 16.98 1.30
N SER A 103 20.70 16.30 0.90
CA SER A 103 21.99 16.95 0.64
C SER A 103 22.01 17.88 -0.57
N LEU A 104 21.06 17.74 -1.52
CA LEU A 104 21.00 18.56 -2.72
C LEU A 104 20.53 20.01 -2.47
N GLY A 105 19.69 20.23 -1.47
CA GLY A 105 19.11 21.55 -1.22
C GLY A 105 18.79 21.88 0.23
N HIS A 106 18.95 20.94 1.15
CA HIS A 106 18.69 21.06 2.60
C HIS A 106 17.26 21.54 2.97
N VAL A 107 16.31 21.49 2.02
CA VAL A 107 14.92 21.97 2.20
C VAL A 107 13.93 20.82 2.24
N VAL A 108 14.06 19.86 1.33
CA VAL A 108 13.13 18.75 1.18
C VAL A 108 13.88 17.43 1.36
N SER A 109 13.34 16.56 2.23
CA SER A 109 13.88 15.23 2.45
C SER A 109 13.11 14.17 1.63
N GLY A 110 13.75 13.03 1.36
CA GLY A 110 13.07 11.88 0.75
C GLY A 110 11.90 11.40 1.61
N HIS A 111 12.01 11.56 2.93
CA HIS A 111 10.92 11.28 3.86
C HIS A 111 9.68 12.14 3.60
N THR A 112 9.86 13.44 3.34
CA THR A 112 8.78 14.35 2.95
C THR A 112 8.14 13.93 1.62
N LEU A 113 8.97 13.66 0.62
CA LEU A 113 8.50 13.19 -0.70
C LEU A 113 7.73 11.87 -0.63
N LYS A 114 8.17 10.94 0.23
CA LYS A 114 7.45 9.70 0.51
C LYS A 114 6.02 9.97 1.00
N HIS A 115 5.83 10.92 1.90
CA HIS A 115 4.50 11.26 2.42
C HIS A 115 3.63 11.94 1.37
N LEU A 116 4.20 12.80 0.52
CA LEU A 116 3.48 13.40 -0.60
C LEU A 116 3.03 12.33 -1.61
N ALA A 117 3.90 11.40 -1.97
CA ALA A 117 3.55 10.28 -2.84
C ALA A 117 2.45 9.39 -2.23
N ALA A 118 2.51 9.12 -0.92
CA ALA A 118 1.47 8.36 -0.23
C ALA A 118 0.13 9.11 -0.21
N GLY A 119 0.13 10.43 0.00
CA GLY A 119 -1.06 11.27 -0.10
C GLY A 119 -1.67 11.26 -1.51
N ALA A 120 -0.83 11.41 -2.53
CA ALA A 120 -1.25 11.31 -3.93
C ALA A 120 -1.87 9.94 -4.26
N ALA A 121 -1.29 8.85 -3.75
CA ALA A 121 -1.86 7.51 -3.90
C ALA A 121 -3.26 7.41 -3.25
N GLY A 122 -3.45 7.98 -2.05
CA GLY A 122 -4.76 8.07 -1.40
C GLY A 122 -5.79 8.85 -2.23
N LEU A 123 -5.40 9.97 -2.84
CA LEU A 123 -6.25 10.74 -3.74
C LEU A 123 -6.61 9.96 -5.00
N CYS A 124 -5.67 9.20 -5.57
CA CYS A 124 -5.93 8.32 -6.70
C CYS A 124 -6.98 7.25 -6.35
N ILE A 125 -6.87 6.61 -5.18
CA ILE A 125 -7.87 5.64 -4.70
C ILE A 125 -9.25 6.32 -4.55
N LEU A 126 -9.30 7.49 -3.94
CA LEU A 126 -10.55 8.25 -3.78
C LEU A 126 -11.18 8.57 -5.12
N GLN A 127 -10.37 9.01 -6.09
CA GLN A 127 -10.83 9.33 -7.45
C GLN A 127 -11.35 8.08 -8.15
N MET A 128 -10.65 6.95 -8.05
CA MET A 128 -11.09 5.67 -8.56
C MET A 128 -12.47 5.30 -7.98
N LEU A 129 -12.62 5.37 -6.66
CA LEU A 129 -13.88 5.02 -6.00
C LEU A 129 -15.06 5.91 -6.43
N ARG A 130 -14.79 7.18 -6.73
CA ARG A 130 -15.82 8.13 -7.19
C ARG A 130 -16.25 7.92 -8.65
N ARG A 131 -15.34 7.40 -9.48
CA ARG A 131 -15.56 7.27 -10.94
C ARG A 131 -15.94 5.86 -11.36
N ARG A 132 -15.60 4.84 -10.57
CA ARG A 132 -15.83 3.45 -10.96
C ARG A 132 -17.33 3.13 -11.11
N GLN A 133 -17.62 2.36 -12.13
CA GLN A 133 -18.94 1.83 -12.42
C GLN A 133 -18.88 0.31 -12.55
N PRO A 134 -19.97 -0.42 -12.24
CA PRO A 134 -20.01 -1.85 -12.51
C PRO A 134 -19.76 -2.12 -13.99
N VAL A 135 -18.97 -3.13 -14.29
CA VAL A 135 -18.83 -3.66 -15.65
C VAL A 135 -20.08 -4.50 -15.89
N LEU A 136 -20.95 -4.04 -16.78
CA LEU A 136 -22.12 -4.81 -17.20
C LEU A 136 -21.61 -5.98 -18.06
N GLU A 137 -21.95 -7.20 -17.66
CA GLU A 137 -21.74 -8.41 -18.45
C GLU A 137 -22.74 -8.48 -19.58
#